data_15a11e15054582a6902acbc5005b0337
#
_entry.id   15a11e15054582a6902acbc5005b0337
#
_cell.length_a   1.000
_cell.length_b   1.000
_cell.length_c   1.000
_cell.angle_alpha   90.00
_cell.angle_beta   90.00
_cell.angle_gamma   90.00
#
_symmetry.space_group_name_H-M   'P 1'
#
loop_
_entity.id
_entity.type
_entity.pdbx_description
1 polymer ?
#
loop_
_entity_poly.entity_id
_entity_poly.type
_entity_poly.pdbx_seq_one_letter_code
_entity_poly.pdbx_strand_id
1 'polypeptide(L)'
;MIGPAPPFTLTSQDNGRVSLIQLQGKVVAVTFIYTSCQDTCPLLITKLAGLQVRLGPNFGRRVSFVAITVDPARDRPEVLSRYALAHGVDLKGWAFLTGTPVQIRRVAREYGVYVRTPPRGGVDHTFLTSLVDQRGILRVQYLGTRFDPEELLGDIRALLREGSKQ
;
A
#
# COMPACT_ATOMS: atom_id res chain seq x y z
N MET A 1 -2.03 18.30 6.11
CA MET A 1 -1.76 18.07 4.68
C MET A 1 -0.27 18.10 4.44
N ILE A 2 0.29 17.02 3.87
CA ILE A 2 1.74 16.89 3.73
C ILE A 2 2.22 17.45 2.38
N GLY A 3 1.46 17.24 1.32
CA GLY A 3 1.80 17.71 -0.01
C GLY A 3 1.49 16.67 -1.07
N PRO A 4 1.87 16.89 -2.33
CA PRO A 4 1.63 15.92 -3.39
C PRO A 4 2.25 14.57 -3.05
N ALA A 5 1.50 13.48 -3.23
CA ALA A 5 2.02 12.14 -3.00
C ALA A 5 3.07 11.82 -4.07
N PRO A 6 4.21 11.20 -3.69
CA PRO A 6 5.23 10.82 -4.67
C PRO A 6 4.65 9.89 -5.73
N PRO A 7 4.86 10.20 -7.03
CA PRO A 7 4.33 9.38 -8.10
C PRO A 7 5.10 8.08 -8.24
N PHE A 8 4.44 7.06 -8.75
CA PHE A 8 5.07 5.80 -9.10
C PHE A 8 4.37 5.16 -10.28
N THR A 9 5.10 4.35 -11.04
CA THR A 9 4.57 3.43 -12.03
C THR A 9 5.32 2.12 -11.84
N LEU A 10 4.62 1.09 -11.37
CA LEU A 10 5.22 -0.18 -10.99
C LEU A 10 4.44 -1.34 -11.60
N THR A 11 4.97 -2.55 -11.45
CA THR A 11 4.38 -3.77 -12.00
C THR A 11 3.53 -4.47 -10.95
N SER A 12 2.31 -4.82 -11.30
CA SER A 12 1.38 -5.46 -10.38
C SER A 12 1.51 -6.98 -10.39
N GLN A 13 0.77 -7.62 -9.47
CA GLN A 13 0.75 -9.08 -9.31
C GLN A 13 0.27 -9.83 -10.54
N ASP A 14 -0.46 -9.19 -11.43
CA ASP A 14 -0.92 -9.76 -12.70
C ASP A 14 -0.03 -9.37 -13.87
N ASN A 15 1.15 -8.86 -13.58
CA ASN A 15 2.15 -8.39 -14.55
C ASN A 15 1.72 -7.17 -15.36
N GLY A 16 0.65 -6.48 -14.95
CA GLY A 16 0.22 -5.21 -15.53
C GLY A 16 0.96 -4.03 -14.91
N ARG A 17 0.74 -2.86 -15.45
CA ARG A 17 1.32 -1.63 -14.92
C ARG A 17 0.29 -0.85 -14.12
N VAL A 18 0.71 -0.41 -12.94
CA VAL A 18 -0.14 0.43 -12.07
C VAL A 18 0.63 1.68 -11.71
N SER A 19 0.03 2.83 -11.94
CA SER A 19 0.59 4.11 -11.54
C SER A 19 -0.35 4.82 -10.58
N LEU A 20 0.22 5.66 -9.73
CA LEU A 20 -0.59 6.43 -8.77
C LEU A 20 -1.59 7.33 -9.49
N ILE A 21 -1.20 7.92 -10.62
CA ILE A 21 -2.09 8.82 -11.37
C ILE A 21 -3.34 8.09 -11.89
N GLN A 22 -3.24 6.80 -12.20
CA GLN A 22 -4.40 6.00 -12.63
C GLN A 22 -5.40 5.81 -11.50
N LEU A 23 -4.96 5.93 -10.26
CA LEU A 23 -5.81 5.77 -9.07
C LEU A 23 -6.40 7.10 -8.60
N GLN A 24 -6.08 8.20 -9.27
CA GLN A 24 -6.63 9.50 -8.94
C GLN A 24 -8.15 9.48 -9.04
N GLY A 25 -8.81 10.11 -8.09
CA GLY A 25 -10.26 10.03 -7.92
C GLY A 25 -10.65 9.07 -6.80
N LYS A 26 -9.71 8.22 -6.36
CA LYS A 26 -9.92 7.31 -5.24
C LYS A 26 -9.05 7.72 -4.05
N VAL A 27 -9.48 7.35 -2.86
CA VAL A 27 -8.63 7.41 -1.68
C VAL A 27 -7.72 6.17 -1.73
N VAL A 28 -6.42 6.37 -1.61
CA VAL A 28 -5.44 5.28 -1.75
C VAL A 28 -4.61 5.16 -0.47
N ALA A 29 -4.58 3.95 0.10
CA ALA A 29 -3.64 3.64 1.18
C ALA A 29 -2.44 2.91 0.58
N VAL A 30 -1.25 3.47 0.76
CA VAL A 30 0.00 2.91 0.23
C VAL A 30 0.81 2.37 1.40
N THR A 31 1.13 1.08 1.36
CA THR A 31 1.94 0.43 2.38
C THR A 31 3.10 -0.34 1.73
N PHE A 32 4.10 -0.70 2.54
CA PHE A 32 5.31 -1.38 2.08
C PHE A 32 5.46 -2.68 2.84
N ILE A 33 5.68 -3.76 2.10
CA ILE A 33 5.76 -5.12 2.63
C ILE A 33 6.89 -5.91 1.97
N TYR A 34 7.12 -7.13 2.44
CA TYR A 34 7.85 -8.16 1.69
C TYR A 34 7.28 -9.53 2.09
N THR A 35 7.18 -10.44 1.12
CA THR A 35 6.42 -11.68 1.33
C THR A 35 7.12 -12.67 2.26
N SER A 36 8.45 -12.60 2.39
CA SER A 36 9.19 -13.47 3.31
C SER A 36 9.11 -13.01 4.76
N CYS A 37 8.48 -11.87 5.05
CA CYS A 37 8.20 -11.41 6.40
C CYS A 37 7.17 -12.35 7.05
N GLN A 38 7.49 -12.93 8.21
CA GLN A 38 6.65 -13.96 8.81
C GLN A 38 5.70 -13.42 9.88
N ASP A 39 5.99 -12.27 10.46
CA ASP A 39 5.24 -11.77 11.61
C ASP A 39 4.50 -10.46 11.34
N THR A 40 5.23 -9.42 10.98
CA THR A 40 4.71 -8.05 10.97
C THR A 40 3.86 -7.75 9.74
N CYS A 41 4.31 -8.16 8.56
CA CYS A 41 3.57 -7.89 7.32
C CYS A 41 2.25 -8.66 7.25
N PRO A 42 2.17 -9.95 7.64
CA PRO A 42 0.88 -10.63 7.70
C PRO A 42 -0.12 -9.96 8.64
N LEU A 43 0.35 -9.45 9.79
CA LEU A 43 -0.51 -8.72 10.71
C LEU A 43 -1.04 -7.44 10.10
N LEU A 44 -0.19 -6.71 9.39
CA LEU A 44 -0.57 -5.48 8.69
C LEU A 44 -1.61 -5.77 7.61
N ILE A 45 -1.37 -6.77 6.77
CA ILE A 45 -2.30 -7.15 5.70
C ILE A 45 -3.64 -7.60 6.28
N THR A 46 -3.64 -8.39 7.35
CA THR A 46 -4.88 -8.82 8.02
C THR A 46 -5.67 -7.61 8.53
N LYS A 47 -4.99 -6.65 9.12
CA LYS A 47 -5.61 -5.42 9.61
C LYS A 47 -6.28 -4.64 8.47
N LEU A 48 -5.57 -4.46 7.36
CA LEU A 48 -6.10 -3.75 6.20
C LEU A 48 -7.22 -4.53 5.51
N ALA A 49 -7.12 -5.86 5.45
CA ALA A 49 -8.17 -6.71 4.88
C ALA A 49 -9.46 -6.60 5.69
N GLY A 50 -9.36 -6.43 7.01
CA GLY A 50 -10.52 -6.16 7.85
C GLY A 50 -11.23 -4.85 7.47
N LEU A 51 -10.46 -3.84 7.12
CA LEU A 51 -11.02 -2.57 6.66
C LEU A 51 -11.70 -2.70 5.30
N GLN A 52 -11.17 -3.53 4.42
CA GLN A 52 -11.78 -3.83 3.12
C GLN A 52 -13.23 -4.28 3.30
N VAL A 53 -13.47 -5.18 4.24
CA VAL A 53 -14.81 -5.68 4.53
C VAL A 53 -15.73 -4.56 5.01
N ARG A 54 -15.24 -3.71 5.90
CA ARG A 54 -16.02 -2.60 6.47
C ARG A 54 -16.31 -1.49 5.48
N LEU A 55 -15.47 -1.32 4.47
CA LEU A 55 -15.70 -0.34 3.41
C LEU A 55 -16.78 -0.80 2.43
N GLY A 56 -17.03 -2.10 2.35
CA GLY A 56 -18.08 -2.66 1.53
C GLY A 56 -17.95 -2.29 0.05
N PRO A 57 -19.03 -1.79 -0.59
CA PRO A 57 -19.01 -1.50 -2.03
C PRO A 57 -18.09 -0.31 -2.40
N ASN A 58 -17.65 0.49 -1.45
CA ASN A 58 -16.67 1.55 -1.71
C ASN A 58 -15.27 1.00 -1.99
N PHE A 59 -14.98 -0.21 -1.48
CA PHE A 59 -13.67 -0.82 -1.72
C PHE A 59 -13.52 -1.23 -3.17
N GLY A 60 -12.45 -0.78 -3.81
CA GLY A 60 -12.19 -0.97 -5.23
C GLY A 60 -12.80 0.12 -6.12
N ARG A 61 -13.90 0.70 -5.70
CA ARG A 61 -14.63 1.72 -6.44
C ARG A 61 -14.15 3.12 -6.10
N ARG A 62 -14.07 3.44 -4.81
CA ARG A 62 -13.68 4.75 -4.29
C ARG A 62 -12.44 4.70 -3.41
N VAL A 63 -12.03 3.51 -3.00
CA VAL A 63 -10.88 3.28 -2.13
C VAL A 63 -10.05 2.13 -2.71
N SER A 64 -8.74 2.31 -2.78
CA SER A 64 -7.80 1.27 -3.19
C SER A 64 -6.68 1.15 -2.17
N PHE A 65 -6.21 -0.07 -1.97
CA PHE A 65 -5.04 -0.35 -1.16
C PHE A 65 -3.90 -0.81 -2.06
N VAL A 66 -2.72 -0.25 -1.84
CA VAL A 66 -1.52 -0.56 -2.62
C VAL A 66 -0.44 -1.05 -1.68
N ALA A 67 0.05 -2.26 -1.92
CA ALA A 67 1.15 -2.84 -1.16
C ALA A 67 2.37 -2.96 -2.08
N ILE A 68 3.43 -2.23 -1.78
CA ILE A 68 4.65 -2.19 -2.60
C ILE A 68 5.71 -3.03 -1.90
N THR A 69 6.29 -4.01 -2.60
CA THR A 69 7.34 -4.82 -2.02
C THR A 69 8.65 -4.05 -1.88
N VAL A 70 9.34 -4.29 -0.78
CA VAL A 70 10.71 -3.77 -0.57
C VAL A 70 11.77 -4.82 -0.88
N ASP A 71 11.37 -5.99 -1.36
CA ASP A 71 12.27 -7.10 -1.72
C ASP A 71 11.99 -7.57 -3.14
N PRO A 72 12.23 -6.72 -4.17
CA PRO A 72 11.83 -7.06 -5.54
C PRO A 72 12.57 -8.25 -6.13
N ALA A 73 13.74 -8.60 -5.62
CA ALA A 73 14.48 -9.76 -6.09
C ALA A 73 13.73 -11.07 -5.84
N ARG A 74 13.03 -11.17 -4.69
CA ARG A 74 12.23 -12.34 -4.31
C ARG A 74 10.78 -12.20 -4.70
N ASP A 75 10.23 -11.00 -4.61
CA ASP A 75 8.80 -10.74 -4.76
C ASP A 75 8.46 -10.34 -6.19
N ARG A 76 8.57 -11.31 -7.10
CA ARG A 76 8.14 -11.16 -8.48
C ARG A 76 6.60 -11.22 -8.56
N PRO A 77 6.01 -10.81 -9.69
CA PRO A 77 4.54 -10.78 -9.79
C PRO A 77 3.85 -12.07 -9.37
N GLU A 78 4.36 -13.23 -9.80
CA GLU A 78 3.74 -14.51 -9.43
C GLU A 78 3.83 -14.82 -7.94
N VAL A 79 4.86 -14.35 -7.25
CA VAL A 79 4.98 -14.47 -5.80
C VAL A 79 3.97 -13.58 -5.11
N LEU A 80 3.83 -12.34 -5.59
CA LEU A 80 2.85 -11.40 -5.05
C LEU A 80 1.42 -11.88 -5.27
N SER A 81 1.16 -12.50 -6.42
CA SER A 81 -0.16 -13.07 -6.71
C SER A 81 -0.54 -14.18 -5.72
N ARG A 82 0.41 -15.09 -5.44
CA ARG A 82 0.19 -16.15 -4.45
C ARG A 82 0.00 -15.60 -3.05
N TYR A 83 0.77 -14.57 -2.71
CA TYR A 83 0.66 -13.91 -1.40
C TYR A 83 -0.72 -13.27 -1.22
N ALA A 84 -1.19 -12.56 -2.23
CA ALA A 84 -2.52 -11.94 -2.21
C ALA A 84 -3.61 -13.00 -2.03
N LEU A 85 -3.52 -14.10 -2.79
CA LEU A 85 -4.48 -15.19 -2.71
C LEU A 85 -4.47 -15.84 -1.31
N ALA A 86 -3.28 -16.06 -0.75
CA ALA A 86 -3.13 -16.67 0.57
C ALA A 86 -3.75 -15.82 1.68
N HIS A 87 -3.79 -14.50 1.51
CA HIS A 87 -4.37 -13.59 2.49
C HIS A 87 -5.83 -13.24 2.22
N GLY A 88 -6.42 -13.80 1.16
CA GLY A 88 -7.84 -13.63 0.86
C GLY A 88 -8.26 -12.21 0.55
N VAL A 89 -7.35 -11.39 0.01
CA VAL A 89 -7.66 -10.00 -0.31
C VAL A 89 -8.42 -9.89 -1.62
N ASP A 90 -9.26 -8.87 -1.74
CA ASP A 90 -10.04 -8.59 -2.94
C ASP A 90 -9.21 -7.76 -3.91
N LEU A 91 -8.77 -8.37 -4.99
CA LEU A 91 -7.92 -7.72 -6.00
C LEU A 91 -8.65 -6.64 -6.82
N LYS A 92 -9.94 -6.46 -6.65
CA LYS A 92 -10.65 -5.31 -7.22
C LYS A 92 -10.19 -4.00 -6.60
N GLY A 93 -9.77 -4.02 -5.34
CA GLY A 93 -9.31 -2.84 -4.62
C GLY A 93 -7.87 -2.90 -4.17
N TRP A 94 -7.20 -4.05 -4.26
CA TRP A 94 -5.80 -4.23 -3.87
C TRP A 94 -4.91 -4.33 -5.10
N ALA A 95 -3.74 -3.71 -5.04
CA ALA A 95 -2.65 -3.95 -5.99
C ALA A 95 -1.39 -4.23 -5.19
N PHE A 96 -0.70 -5.32 -5.54
CA PHE A 96 0.59 -5.67 -4.98
C PHE A 96 1.64 -5.37 -6.04
N LEU A 97 2.55 -4.45 -5.75
CA LEU A 97 3.43 -3.87 -6.76
C LEU A 97 4.90 -4.21 -6.50
N THR A 98 5.62 -4.40 -7.60
CA THR A 98 7.06 -4.61 -7.61
C THR A 98 7.68 -3.79 -8.75
N GLY A 99 8.99 -3.81 -8.85
CA GLY A 99 9.74 -3.11 -9.88
C GLY A 99 11.21 -3.47 -9.81
N THR A 100 12.05 -2.70 -10.46
CA THR A 100 13.50 -2.88 -10.33
C THR A 100 13.94 -2.44 -8.94
N PRO A 101 15.09 -2.95 -8.44
CA PRO A 101 15.60 -2.51 -7.15
C PRO A 101 15.77 -0.99 -7.04
N VAL A 102 16.20 -0.34 -8.12
CA VAL A 102 16.37 1.12 -8.15
C VAL A 102 15.02 1.82 -8.02
N GLN A 103 14.01 1.37 -8.76
CA GLN A 103 12.66 1.93 -8.70
C GLN A 103 12.07 1.80 -7.30
N ILE A 104 12.19 0.61 -6.70
CA ILE A 104 11.62 0.34 -5.38
C ILE A 104 12.29 1.20 -4.31
N ARG A 105 13.63 1.29 -4.33
CA ARG A 105 14.34 2.13 -3.35
C ARG A 105 13.96 3.60 -3.46
N ARG A 106 13.78 4.09 -4.69
CA ARG A 106 13.38 5.48 -4.92
C ARG A 106 11.97 5.75 -4.36
N VAL A 107 11.03 4.90 -4.71
CA VAL A 107 9.64 5.07 -4.26
C VAL A 107 9.55 4.95 -2.74
N ALA A 108 10.19 3.95 -2.16
CA ALA A 108 10.21 3.77 -0.71
C ALA A 108 10.75 5.02 -0.01
N ARG A 109 11.90 5.50 -0.46
CA ARG A 109 12.53 6.70 0.12
C ARG A 109 11.64 7.93 0.01
N GLU A 110 10.99 8.12 -1.13
CA GLU A 110 10.11 9.27 -1.34
C GLU A 110 8.89 9.23 -0.41
N TYR A 111 8.44 8.03 -0.03
CA TYR A 111 7.37 7.86 0.96
C TYR A 111 7.87 7.85 2.41
N GLY A 112 9.17 8.02 2.62
CA GLY A 112 9.74 8.03 3.96
C GLY A 112 10.08 6.65 4.52
N VAL A 113 10.10 5.63 3.66
CA VAL A 113 10.41 4.26 4.04
C VAL A 113 11.87 3.96 3.72
N TYR A 114 12.65 3.59 4.72
CA TYR A 114 14.06 3.26 4.57
C TYR A 114 14.23 1.75 4.58
N VAL A 115 14.89 1.24 3.54
CA VAL A 115 15.10 -0.20 3.34
C VAL A 115 16.57 -0.52 3.57
N ARG A 116 16.85 -1.55 4.36
CA ARG A 116 18.19 -1.99 4.67
C ARG A 116 18.27 -3.50 4.58
N THR A 117 19.38 -4.02 4.03
CA THR A 117 19.66 -5.45 4.03
C THR A 117 20.65 -5.76 5.15
N PRO A 118 20.23 -6.40 6.25
CA PRO A 118 21.14 -6.72 7.36
C PRO A 118 22.19 -7.74 6.94
N PRO A 119 23.36 -7.80 7.64
CA PRO A 119 24.39 -8.79 7.33
C PRO A 119 23.95 -10.23 7.46
N ARG A 120 22.89 -10.50 8.21
CA ARG A 120 22.34 -11.85 8.42
C ARG A 120 21.40 -12.28 7.28
N GLY A 121 21.27 -11.45 6.24
CA GLY A 121 20.29 -11.67 5.17
C GLY A 121 18.91 -11.16 5.54
N GLY A 122 17.96 -11.29 4.61
CA GLY A 122 16.61 -10.76 4.76
C GLY A 122 16.53 -9.29 4.42
N VAL A 123 15.42 -8.67 4.77
CA VAL A 123 15.16 -7.27 4.52
C VAL A 123 14.65 -6.61 5.79
N ASP A 124 15.15 -5.43 6.08
CA ASP A 124 14.69 -4.61 7.20
C ASP A 124 14.21 -3.28 6.63
N HIS A 125 13.05 -2.80 7.11
CA HIS A 125 12.51 -1.51 6.66
C HIS A 125 11.61 -0.91 7.74
N THR A 126 11.42 0.41 7.63
CA THR A 126 10.43 1.08 8.46
C THR A 126 9.02 0.76 7.94
N PHE A 127 8.08 0.58 8.86
CA PHE A 127 6.68 0.40 8.50
C PHE A 127 5.98 1.74 8.53
N LEU A 128 5.44 2.13 7.39
CA LEU A 128 4.75 3.41 7.22
C LEU A 128 3.66 3.22 6.19
N THR A 129 2.42 3.51 6.57
CA THR A 129 1.28 3.48 5.66
C THR A 129 0.84 4.90 5.38
N SER A 130 0.75 5.26 4.12
CA SER A 130 0.44 6.61 3.67
C SER A 130 -0.96 6.67 3.08
N LEU A 131 -1.75 7.67 3.46
CA LEU A 131 -3.10 7.86 2.97
C LEU A 131 -3.12 9.05 2.01
N VAL A 132 -3.51 8.78 0.77
CA VAL A 132 -3.54 9.74 -0.35
C VAL A 132 -4.99 10.03 -0.71
N ASP A 133 -5.36 11.30 -0.87
CA ASP A 133 -6.73 11.67 -1.20
C ASP A 133 -7.01 11.57 -2.70
N GLN A 134 -8.25 11.91 -3.08
CA GLN A 134 -8.73 11.79 -4.47
C GLN A 134 -8.00 12.70 -5.45
N ARG A 135 -7.33 13.73 -4.94
CA ARG A 135 -6.57 14.68 -5.76
C ARG A 135 -5.09 14.31 -5.86
N GLY A 136 -4.68 13.21 -5.20
CA GLY A 136 -3.29 12.78 -5.19
C GLY A 136 -2.44 13.47 -4.13
N ILE A 137 -3.07 14.00 -3.09
CA ILE A 137 -2.37 14.67 -1.99
C ILE A 137 -2.18 13.70 -0.84
N LEU A 138 -0.95 13.60 -0.34
CA LEU A 138 -0.62 12.81 0.84
C LEU A 138 -1.13 13.56 2.08
N ARG A 139 -2.04 12.92 2.80
CA ARG A 139 -2.75 13.56 3.90
C ARG A 139 -2.31 13.09 5.27
N VAL A 140 -2.09 11.80 5.44
CA VAL A 140 -1.78 11.18 6.73
C VAL A 140 -0.78 10.06 6.53
N GLN A 141 0.12 9.89 7.50
CA GLN A 141 1.02 8.73 7.55
C GLN A 141 0.91 8.07 8.92
N TYR A 142 0.82 6.74 8.90
CA TYR A 142 0.70 5.91 10.10
C TYR A 142 2.00 5.15 10.28
N LEU A 143 2.71 5.44 11.38
CA LEU A 143 3.99 4.81 11.68
C LEU A 143 3.77 3.44 12.33
N GLY A 144 4.53 2.44 11.87
CA GLY A 144 4.50 1.09 12.42
C GLY A 144 3.29 0.29 11.95
N THR A 145 2.98 -0.77 12.70
CA THR A 145 1.88 -1.68 12.40
C THR A 145 0.83 -1.73 13.51
N ARG A 146 1.05 -0.98 14.58
CA ARG A 146 0.18 -0.99 15.77
C ARG A 146 -0.84 0.13 15.78
N PHE A 147 -0.95 0.89 14.68
CA PHE A 147 -1.97 1.94 14.60
C PHE A 147 -3.37 1.31 14.70
N ASP A 148 -4.31 2.10 15.21
CA ASP A 148 -5.69 1.67 15.37
C ASP A 148 -6.37 1.63 13.99
N PRO A 149 -6.88 0.46 13.54
CA PRO A 149 -7.59 0.40 12.26
C PRO A 149 -8.83 1.29 12.22
N GLU A 150 -9.46 1.56 13.36
CA GLU A 150 -10.59 2.49 13.42
C GLU A 150 -10.17 3.91 13.05
N GLU A 151 -8.97 4.32 13.45
CA GLU A 151 -8.43 5.64 13.09
C GLU A 151 -8.23 5.75 11.58
N LEU A 152 -7.61 4.75 10.97
CA LEU A 152 -7.41 4.72 9.53
C LEU A 152 -8.76 4.72 8.78
N LEU A 153 -9.70 3.91 9.23
CA LEU A 153 -11.03 3.86 8.62
C LEU A 153 -11.75 5.20 8.73
N GLY A 154 -11.66 5.84 9.89
CA GLY A 154 -12.24 7.17 10.10
C GLY A 154 -11.64 8.22 9.16
N ASP A 155 -10.32 8.17 8.98
CA ASP A 155 -9.64 9.10 8.08
C ASP A 155 -10.02 8.85 6.61
N ILE A 156 -10.11 7.57 6.20
CA ILE A 156 -10.58 7.23 4.86
C ILE A 156 -11.98 7.78 4.62
N ARG A 157 -12.88 7.57 5.56
CA ARG A 157 -14.27 8.04 5.46
C ARG A 157 -14.35 9.57 5.42
N ALA A 158 -13.49 10.24 6.19
CA ALA A 158 -13.42 11.70 6.16
C ALA A 158 -12.99 12.21 4.79
N LEU A 159 -11.99 11.58 4.18
CA LEU A 159 -11.54 11.96 2.84
C LEU A 159 -12.60 11.69 1.77
N LEU A 160 -13.34 10.59 1.91
CA LEU A 160 -14.45 10.29 1.00
C LEU A 160 -15.53 11.37 1.07
N ARG A 161 -15.83 11.88 2.26
CA ARG A 161 -16.79 12.97 2.44
C ARG A 161 -16.29 14.29 1.84
N GLU A 162 -14.99 14.59 1.96
CA GLU A 162 -14.41 15.78 1.32
C GLU A 162 -14.60 15.73 -0.20
N GLY A 163 -14.30 14.58 -0.81
CA GLY A 163 -14.44 14.38 -2.24
C GLY A 163 -15.87 14.54 -2.74
N SER A 164 -16.85 14.16 -1.93
CA SER A 164 -18.28 14.26 -2.30
C SER A 164 -18.79 15.70 -2.32
N LYS A 165 -18.04 16.65 -1.76
CA LYS A 165 -18.43 18.07 -1.70
C LYS A 165 -17.84 18.90 -2.84
N GLN A 166 -17.08 18.29 -3.73
CA GLN A 166 -16.43 18.99 -4.86
C GLN A 166 -17.22 18.85 -6.16
#